data_edb36990f75a552fcb0173fee9adf903
#
_entry.id   edb36990f75a552fcb0173fee9adf903
#
_cell.length_a   1.000
_cell.length_b   1.000
_cell.length_c   1.000
_cell.angle_alpha   90.00
_cell.angle_beta   90.00
_cell.angle_gamma   90.00
#
_symmetry.space_group_name_H-M   'P 1'
#
loop_
_entity.id
_entity.type
_entity.pdbx_description
1 polymer ?
#
loop_
_entity_poly.entity_id
_entity_poly.type
_entity_poly.pdbx_seq_one_letter_code
_entity_poly.pdbx_strand_id
1 'polypeptide(L)'
;RTIREDGKYIEAGENDNLIIQKLNSNKNSFGIFGFSFLDQNSDQVKGTKINGVYPTFDAIAIGDYKISRSLYFYVKKAHIGSIPGIEEFLTHFVSEDAIGEDGYLIDKGLIPLPEDELLRYENDAKSLANMRY
;
A
#
# COMPACT_ATOMS: atom_id res chain seq x y z
N ARG A 1 -8.42 7.70 20.81
CA ARG A 1 -8.85 8.90 20.05
C ARG A 1 -9.85 8.45 19.01
N THR A 2 -10.99 9.13 18.88
CA THR A 2 -12.01 8.89 17.86
C THR A 2 -11.93 9.95 16.78
N ILE A 3 -12.36 9.60 15.58
CA ILE A 3 -12.53 10.56 14.47
C ILE A 3 -13.64 11.56 14.87
N ARG A 4 -13.47 12.81 14.46
CA ARG A 4 -14.47 13.85 14.75
C ARG A 4 -15.77 13.62 13.97
N GLU A 5 -16.90 13.88 14.61
CA GLU A 5 -18.23 13.66 14.05
C GLU A 5 -19.01 14.96 13.78
N ASP A 6 -18.28 16.10 13.70
CA ASP A 6 -18.89 17.43 13.52
C ASP A 6 -19.16 17.81 12.04
N GLY A 7 -19.16 16.81 11.14
CA GLY A 7 -19.38 16.99 9.70
C GLY A 7 -18.21 17.57 8.92
N LYS A 8 -17.09 17.87 9.56
CA LYS A 8 -15.86 18.30 8.87
C LYS A 8 -15.02 17.14 8.37
N TYR A 9 -15.21 15.95 8.93
CA TYR A 9 -14.69 14.72 8.40
C TYR A 9 -15.78 14.05 7.55
N ILE A 10 -15.43 13.71 6.31
CA ILE A 10 -16.30 13.01 5.37
C ILE A 10 -15.63 11.69 5.05
N GLU A 11 -16.26 10.60 5.41
CA GLU A 11 -15.84 9.29 4.98
C GLU A 11 -16.24 9.11 3.51
N ALA A 12 -15.24 8.88 2.65
CA ALA A 12 -15.44 8.67 1.21
C ALA A 12 -15.39 7.17 0.83
N GLY A 13 -15.32 6.29 1.83
CA GLY A 13 -15.12 4.87 1.62
C GLY A 13 -13.75 4.55 1.02
N GLU A 14 -13.65 3.44 0.31
CA GLU A 14 -12.41 2.97 -0.33
C GLU A 14 -12.30 3.45 -1.79
N ASN A 15 -13.00 4.52 -2.18
CA ASN A 15 -12.96 5.05 -3.54
C ASN A 15 -12.05 6.27 -3.61
N ASP A 16 -10.77 6.04 -3.88
CA ASP A 16 -9.75 7.08 -3.97
C ASP A 16 -10.03 8.11 -5.08
N ASN A 17 -10.64 7.69 -6.19
CA ASN A 17 -11.06 8.61 -7.25
C ASN A 17 -12.12 9.61 -6.75
N LEU A 18 -13.04 9.17 -5.90
CA LEU A 18 -14.02 10.06 -5.30
C LEU A 18 -13.37 11.08 -4.36
N ILE A 19 -12.34 10.66 -3.62
CA ILE A 19 -11.56 11.55 -2.76
C ILE A 19 -10.90 12.65 -3.61
N ILE A 20 -10.24 12.29 -4.72
CA ILE A 20 -9.60 13.24 -5.64
C ILE A 20 -10.61 14.24 -6.21
N GLN A 21 -11.77 13.77 -6.67
CA GLN A 21 -12.85 14.65 -7.15
C GLN A 21 -13.32 15.64 -6.09
N LYS A 22 -13.44 15.21 -4.82
CA LYS A 22 -13.81 16.08 -3.70
C LYS A 22 -12.73 17.12 -3.40
N LEU A 23 -11.45 16.75 -3.48
CA LEU A 23 -10.32 17.68 -3.33
C LEU A 23 -10.31 18.73 -4.44
N ASN A 24 -10.56 18.34 -5.67
CA ASN A 24 -10.65 19.27 -6.80
C ASN A 24 -11.81 20.27 -6.65
N SER A 25 -12.92 19.82 -6.07
CA SER A 25 -14.09 20.66 -5.81
C SER A 25 -13.91 21.58 -4.60
N ASN A 26 -13.05 21.22 -3.64
CA ASN A 26 -12.80 21.99 -2.43
C ASN A 26 -11.31 22.09 -2.14
N LYS A 27 -10.68 23.15 -2.63
CA LYS A 27 -9.22 23.40 -2.50
C LYS A 27 -8.73 23.63 -1.07
N ASN A 28 -9.63 23.81 -0.11
CA ASN A 28 -9.32 24.01 1.32
C ASN A 28 -9.52 22.72 2.14
N SER A 29 -9.44 21.57 1.50
CA SER A 29 -9.61 20.27 2.15
C SER A 29 -8.35 19.40 2.04
N PHE A 30 -8.28 18.39 2.91
CA PHE A 30 -7.28 17.33 2.85
C PHE A 30 -7.97 16.01 2.57
N GLY A 31 -7.29 15.13 1.84
CA GLY A 31 -7.71 13.76 1.59
C GLY A 31 -6.68 12.77 2.11
N ILE A 32 -7.12 11.57 2.44
CA ILE A 32 -6.28 10.42 2.80
C ILE A 32 -6.60 9.31 1.81
N PHE A 33 -5.61 8.89 1.04
CA PHE A 33 -5.74 7.88 -0.01
C PHE A 33 -4.38 7.29 -0.35
N GLY A 34 -4.34 6.25 -1.17
CA GLY A 34 -3.12 5.54 -1.53
C GLY A 34 -2.13 6.39 -2.32
N PHE A 35 -0.82 6.17 -2.11
CA PHE A 35 0.24 6.90 -2.78
C PHE A 35 0.17 6.79 -4.31
N SER A 36 -0.18 5.63 -4.85
CA SER A 36 -0.34 5.43 -6.29
C SER A 36 -1.33 6.41 -6.94
N PHE A 37 -2.41 6.74 -6.23
CA PHE A 37 -3.38 7.74 -6.71
C PHE A 37 -2.83 9.16 -6.63
N LEU A 38 -1.99 9.47 -5.65
CA LEU A 38 -1.28 10.76 -5.61
C LEU A 38 -0.33 10.91 -6.80
N ASP A 39 0.43 9.87 -7.08
CA ASP A 39 1.41 9.86 -8.17
C ASP A 39 0.72 10.02 -9.55
N GLN A 40 -0.33 9.23 -9.80
CA GLN A 40 -1.11 9.28 -11.03
C GLN A 40 -1.89 10.59 -11.25
N ASN A 41 -2.14 11.37 -10.20
CA ASN A 41 -2.89 12.62 -10.24
C ASN A 41 -2.08 13.82 -9.72
N SER A 42 -0.76 13.78 -9.87
CA SER A 42 0.16 14.82 -9.39
C SER A 42 -0.04 16.20 -10.04
N ASP A 43 -0.74 16.24 -11.16
CA ASP A 43 -1.21 17.45 -11.84
C ASP A 43 -2.42 18.13 -11.16
N GLN A 44 -3.21 17.37 -10.38
CA GLN A 44 -4.47 17.82 -9.77
C GLN A 44 -4.37 17.97 -8.26
N VAL A 45 -3.61 17.11 -7.59
CA VAL A 45 -3.48 17.07 -6.13
C VAL A 45 -2.01 17.10 -5.72
N LYS A 46 -1.75 17.55 -4.51
CA LYS A 46 -0.39 17.70 -3.98
C LYS A 46 -0.23 16.97 -2.66
N GLY A 47 0.83 16.18 -2.57
CA GLY A 47 1.20 15.53 -1.30
C GLY A 47 1.62 16.54 -0.24
N THR A 48 1.18 16.33 0.99
CA THR A 48 1.56 17.19 2.11
C THR A 48 2.73 16.63 2.90
N LYS A 49 3.55 17.51 3.44
CA LYS A 49 4.63 17.11 4.35
C LYS A 49 4.10 16.59 5.68
N ILE A 50 4.66 15.49 6.14
CA ILE A 50 4.52 14.99 7.51
C ILE A 50 5.89 15.06 8.17
N ASN A 51 6.01 15.77 9.27
CA ASN A 51 7.29 16.01 9.96
C ASN A 51 8.41 16.55 9.04
N GLY A 52 8.04 17.38 8.06
CA GLY A 52 9.00 17.96 7.11
C GLY A 52 9.32 17.11 5.88
N VAL A 53 8.87 15.86 5.82
CA VAL A 53 9.11 14.91 4.72
C VAL A 53 7.92 14.87 3.76
N TYR A 54 8.17 14.96 2.45
CA TYR A 54 7.15 14.76 1.42
C TYR A 54 6.90 13.27 1.16
N PRO A 55 5.68 12.89 0.72
CA PRO A 55 5.38 11.54 0.27
C PRO A 55 5.99 11.31 -1.12
N THR A 56 7.25 10.98 -1.16
CA THR A 56 7.94 10.51 -2.37
C THR A 56 8.09 8.99 -2.31
N PHE A 57 8.28 8.37 -3.47
CA PHE A 57 8.55 6.94 -3.56
C PHE A 57 9.65 6.51 -2.59
N ASP A 58 10.83 7.16 -2.67
CA ASP A 58 11.97 6.83 -1.81
C ASP A 58 11.67 7.01 -0.32
N ALA A 59 11.05 8.15 0.06
CA ALA A 59 10.75 8.43 1.46
C ALA A 59 9.72 7.44 2.06
N ILE A 60 8.86 6.87 1.23
CA ILE A 60 7.91 5.83 1.63
C ILE A 60 8.63 4.49 1.71
N ALA A 61 9.43 4.12 0.70
CA ALA A 61 10.16 2.86 0.65
C ALA A 61 11.09 2.66 1.85
N ILE A 62 11.84 3.70 2.23
CA ILE A 62 12.75 3.66 3.40
C ILE A 62 12.06 3.97 4.75
N GLY A 63 10.76 4.26 4.75
CA GLY A 63 9.99 4.54 5.96
C GLY A 63 10.21 5.93 6.59
N ASP A 64 10.78 6.88 5.88
CA ASP A 64 10.97 8.26 6.36
C ASP A 64 9.65 9.03 6.40
N TYR A 65 8.72 8.75 5.49
CA TYR A 65 7.36 9.29 5.55
C TYR A 65 6.54 8.54 6.60
N LYS A 66 6.49 9.06 7.81
CA LYS A 66 6.07 8.36 9.05
C LYS A 66 4.62 7.86 9.12
N ILE A 67 3.78 8.20 8.17
CA ILE A 67 2.42 7.65 8.06
C ILE A 67 2.31 6.55 6.99
N SER A 68 3.40 6.24 6.28
CA SER A 68 3.44 5.09 5.39
C SER A 68 3.28 3.79 6.19
N ARG A 69 2.66 2.81 5.59
CA ARG A 69 2.49 1.48 6.16
C ARG A 69 2.52 0.43 5.08
N SER A 70 3.02 -0.75 5.42
CA SER A 70 3.02 -1.89 4.52
C SER A 70 1.60 -2.38 4.22
N LEU A 71 1.40 -2.86 3.01
CA LEU A 71 0.24 -3.69 2.66
C LEU A 71 0.54 -5.14 3.06
N TYR A 72 -0.48 -5.86 3.52
CA TYR A 72 -0.36 -7.25 3.91
C TYR A 72 -1.29 -8.11 3.09
N PHE A 73 -0.77 -9.19 2.55
CA PHE A 73 -1.55 -10.25 1.94
C PHE A 73 -1.70 -11.41 2.93
N TYR A 74 -2.94 -11.71 3.32
CA TYR A 74 -3.23 -12.74 4.31
C TYR A 74 -3.70 -14.02 3.64
N VAL A 75 -3.00 -15.13 3.90
CA VAL A 75 -3.36 -16.45 3.39
C VAL A 75 -3.79 -17.35 4.54
N LYS A 76 -4.97 -17.98 4.41
CA LYS A 76 -5.45 -18.96 5.39
C LYS A 76 -4.71 -20.28 5.20
N LYS A 77 -3.74 -20.57 6.04
CA LYS A 77 -2.86 -21.75 5.95
C LYS A 77 -3.63 -23.07 5.83
N ALA A 78 -4.77 -23.20 6.51
CA ALA A 78 -5.62 -24.39 6.44
C ALA A 78 -6.22 -24.67 5.04
N HIS A 79 -6.17 -23.70 4.12
CA HIS A 79 -6.63 -23.85 2.74
C HIS A 79 -5.53 -24.35 1.79
N ILE A 80 -4.26 -24.24 2.20
CA ILE A 80 -3.12 -24.71 1.41
C ILE A 80 -3.19 -26.25 1.33
N GLY A 81 -3.04 -26.79 0.11
CA GLY A 81 -3.23 -28.20 -0.18
C GLY A 81 -4.68 -28.67 -0.27
N SER A 82 -5.66 -27.90 0.23
CA SER A 82 -7.08 -28.22 0.12
C SER A 82 -7.76 -27.49 -1.04
N ILE A 83 -7.31 -26.29 -1.35
CA ILE A 83 -7.80 -25.48 -2.47
C ILE A 83 -6.67 -25.38 -3.51
N PRO A 84 -6.89 -25.91 -4.74
CA PRO A 84 -5.88 -25.80 -5.79
C PRO A 84 -5.50 -24.36 -6.13
N GLY A 85 -4.22 -24.11 -6.39
CA GLY A 85 -3.71 -22.82 -6.85
C GLY A 85 -3.33 -21.83 -5.76
N ILE A 86 -3.67 -22.05 -4.49
CA ILE A 86 -3.32 -21.09 -3.41
C ILE A 86 -1.81 -21.04 -3.19
N GLU A 87 -1.13 -22.17 -3.19
CA GLU A 87 0.30 -22.24 -2.94
C GLU A 87 1.10 -21.64 -4.11
N GLU A 88 0.67 -21.95 -5.32
CA GLU A 88 1.24 -21.39 -6.55
C GLU A 88 1.02 -19.88 -6.62
N PHE A 89 -0.19 -19.42 -6.27
CA PHE A 89 -0.49 -17.99 -6.21
C PHE A 89 0.36 -17.27 -5.14
N LEU A 90 0.49 -17.85 -3.96
CA LEU A 90 1.33 -17.29 -2.89
C LEU A 90 2.79 -17.19 -3.34
N THR A 91 3.32 -18.26 -3.93
CA THR A 91 4.71 -18.30 -4.44
C THR A 91 4.93 -17.25 -5.52
N HIS A 92 3.98 -17.12 -6.46
CA HIS A 92 4.05 -16.11 -7.50
C HIS A 92 3.93 -14.69 -6.94
N PHE A 93 3.00 -14.47 -5.99
CA PHE A 93 2.77 -13.13 -5.42
C PHE A 93 4.02 -12.57 -4.72
N VAL A 94 4.86 -13.42 -4.10
CA VAL A 94 6.10 -12.99 -3.42
C VAL A 94 7.33 -13.09 -4.33
N SER A 95 7.17 -13.40 -5.61
CA SER A 95 8.29 -13.49 -6.54
C SER A 95 8.81 -12.12 -6.96
N GLU A 96 10.06 -12.09 -7.40
CA GLU A 96 10.71 -10.91 -7.99
C GLU A 96 9.88 -10.34 -9.16
N ASP A 97 9.34 -11.22 -10.03
CA ASP A 97 8.50 -10.82 -11.16
C ASP A 97 7.23 -10.06 -10.76
N ALA A 98 6.71 -10.30 -9.55
CA ALA A 98 5.49 -9.66 -9.06
C ALA A 98 5.77 -8.42 -8.22
N ILE A 99 6.58 -8.53 -7.17
CA ILE A 99 6.79 -7.48 -6.17
C ILE A 99 8.23 -7.00 -6.04
N GLY A 100 9.15 -7.52 -6.86
CA GLY A 100 10.53 -7.04 -6.94
C GLY A 100 10.64 -5.63 -7.54
N GLU A 101 11.87 -5.09 -7.64
CA GLU A 101 12.11 -3.74 -8.15
C GLU A 101 11.59 -3.51 -9.58
N ASP A 102 11.63 -4.54 -10.42
CA ASP A 102 11.10 -4.53 -11.80
C ASP A 102 9.77 -5.32 -11.90
N GLY A 103 9.14 -5.61 -10.78
CA GLY A 103 7.91 -6.39 -10.72
C GLY A 103 6.69 -5.65 -11.30
N TYR A 104 5.81 -6.38 -11.99
CA TYR A 104 4.66 -5.79 -12.67
C TYR A 104 3.66 -5.06 -11.74
N LEU A 105 3.70 -5.32 -10.43
CA LEU A 105 2.84 -4.61 -9.46
C LEU A 105 3.32 -3.17 -9.19
N ILE A 106 4.58 -2.83 -9.51
CA ILE A 106 5.05 -1.44 -9.45
C ILE A 106 4.27 -0.56 -10.43
N ASP A 107 4.00 -1.05 -11.63
CA ASP A 107 3.14 -0.35 -12.60
C ASP A 107 1.70 -0.11 -12.09
N LYS A 108 1.30 -0.87 -11.06
CA LYS A 108 0.02 -0.72 -10.36
C LYS A 108 0.11 0.15 -9.11
N GLY A 109 1.28 0.75 -8.86
CA GLY A 109 1.51 1.65 -7.75
C GLY A 109 1.98 0.97 -6.45
N LEU A 110 2.45 -0.27 -6.52
CA LEU A 110 3.15 -0.89 -5.40
C LEU A 110 4.51 -0.20 -5.23
N ILE A 111 4.86 0.11 -4.00
CA ILE A 111 6.23 0.46 -3.62
C ILE A 111 6.88 -0.81 -3.10
N PRO A 112 7.96 -1.31 -3.75
CA PRO A 112 8.61 -2.55 -3.34
C PRO A 112 9.22 -2.40 -1.95
N LEU A 113 9.37 -3.53 -1.28
CA LEU A 113 10.12 -3.62 -0.03
C LEU A 113 11.62 -3.54 -0.31
N PRO A 114 12.44 -3.12 0.66
CA PRO A 114 13.89 -3.33 0.60
C PRO A 114 14.23 -4.81 0.36
N GLU A 115 15.30 -5.06 -0.37
CA GLU A 115 15.68 -6.41 -0.83
C GLU A 115 15.76 -7.44 0.32
N ASP A 116 16.33 -7.04 1.45
CA ASP A 116 16.46 -7.90 2.63
C ASP A 116 15.10 -8.27 3.25
N GLU A 117 14.14 -7.34 3.25
CA GLU A 117 12.78 -7.61 3.70
C GLU A 117 12.03 -8.48 2.69
N LEU A 118 12.19 -8.22 1.39
CA LEU A 118 11.59 -9.03 0.33
C LEU A 118 12.02 -10.50 0.44
N LEU A 119 13.33 -10.76 0.54
CA LEU A 119 13.89 -12.11 0.72
C LEU A 119 13.36 -12.80 1.98
N ARG A 120 13.18 -12.05 3.07
CA ARG A 120 12.60 -12.60 4.30
C ARG A 120 11.16 -13.06 4.08
N TYR A 121 10.32 -12.22 3.47
CA TYR A 121 8.91 -12.55 3.21
C TYR A 121 8.75 -13.67 2.18
N GLU A 122 9.63 -13.73 1.18
CA GLU A 122 9.69 -14.83 0.23
C GLU A 122 9.97 -16.17 0.93
N ASN A 123 10.97 -16.19 1.82
CA ASN A 123 11.31 -17.37 2.62
C ASN A 123 10.18 -17.76 3.59
N ASP A 124 9.55 -16.79 4.25
CA ASP A 124 8.41 -17.02 5.14
C ASP A 124 7.22 -17.61 4.35
N ALA A 125 6.95 -17.12 3.15
CA ALA A 125 5.91 -17.66 2.26
C ALA A 125 6.22 -19.08 1.79
N LYS A 126 7.43 -19.34 1.30
CA LYS A 126 7.88 -20.68 0.85
C LYS A 126 7.86 -21.71 1.98
N SER A 127 8.21 -21.32 3.20
CA SER A 127 8.16 -22.21 4.37
C SER A 127 6.79 -22.28 5.03
N LEU A 128 5.80 -21.54 4.52
CA LEU A 128 4.47 -21.41 5.11
C LEU A 128 4.54 -21.01 6.59
N ALA A 129 5.43 -20.08 6.92
CA ALA A 129 5.61 -19.59 8.28
C ALA A 129 4.31 -18.99 8.83
N ASN A 130 4.08 -19.16 10.13
CA ASN A 130 2.96 -18.49 10.76
C ASN A 130 3.25 -17.00 10.92
N MET A 131 2.19 -16.18 10.72
CA MET A 131 2.30 -14.75 10.96
C MET A 131 2.75 -14.49 12.40
N ARG A 132 3.72 -13.58 12.57
CA ARG A 132 4.19 -13.10 13.87
C ARG A 132 3.57 -11.72 14.11
N TYR A 133 2.94 -11.54 15.27
CA TYR A 133 2.38 -10.27 15.73
C TYR A 133 3.42 -9.46 16.49
#